data_870d23125f5816d82d6c26f3b057c47a
#
_entry.id   870d23125f5816d82d6c26f3b057c47a
#
_cell.length_a   1.000
_cell.length_b   1.000
_cell.length_c   1.000
_cell.angle_alpha   90.00
_cell.angle_beta   90.00
_cell.angle_gamma   90.00
#
_symmetry.space_group_name_H-M   'P 1'
#
loop_
_entity.id
_entity.type
_entity.pdbx_description
1 polymer ?
#
loop_
_entity_poly.entity_id
_entity_poly.type
_entity_poly.pdbx_seq_one_letter_code
_entity_poly.pdbx_strand_id
1 'polypeptide(L)'
;MNLGENATINVNNSAKAASYSKAPRGLYATSRGAINLAGGASITMAGNHSNESYAISTETGGSVDGSAGGRFLIDGDLHAAGATAATSSLPQQNSTITLNMTDNSLWSGASYITSVSAGTGVISLQMSDATWNMTNSSTLTDLTLNGGSVVNFGHTDGEPWQTLTINEDFTGNGGKLVFNTVLNDDTSETDKLKVLGNTAGNAFVAVNNIGGTGAQTVEGIEIIEVAGNSDGTFEKAGRIVAGAYDYNVVQKGSNWYLTSFIPAPPDPEEPDPVDPDPVDPIDPDPVDPDPVDPIDPGPVDPDPVDPIIPEPEIPVAPPVTEQQYRPEAGSYLANNYAANTLFMTRLHDRLGETQYIDMLTGEKKVTSMWMRNVGAHTRFKDGSGQLKTQSNSYVLQLGGDLAQWSSDGLDRWHIGAMAGYANSQNRTQSSLTGYHSRGQVTGYSVGLYGTWYANDADKTGTYVDTWMLYNWFDNKVMGQEQATEKYKSSGITASVEAGYSFKLGENERNSYWLQPKAQVVWMDVQADSHREANGTRVKDDTDGNLMTRLGVKAFINGHNAIDDGKSREFQPFVEVNWIHNTQTTSVKMDDVSNDMRG
;
A
#
# COMPACT_ATOMS: atom_id res chain seq x y z
N MET A 1 -15.67 35.13 39.11
CA MET A 1 -16.85 34.25 39.18
C MET A 1 -16.30 32.82 39.29
N ASN A 2 -16.81 32.02 40.21
CA ASN A 2 -16.42 30.61 40.30
C ASN A 2 -17.63 29.77 39.88
N LEU A 3 -17.44 28.89 38.91
CA LEU A 3 -18.43 27.91 38.49
C LEU A 3 -18.02 26.57 39.10
N GLY A 4 -18.97 25.88 39.74
CA GLY A 4 -18.77 24.54 40.30
C GLY A 4 -18.64 23.47 39.22
N GLU A 5 -18.38 22.26 39.66
CA GLU A 5 -18.29 21.09 38.75
C GLU A 5 -19.56 20.94 37.92
N ASN A 6 -19.38 20.56 36.63
CA ASN A 6 -20.47 20.29 35.68
C ASN A 6 -21.42 21.50 35.41
N ALA A 7 -20.90 22.71 35.41
CA ALA A 7 -21.67 23.88 35.02
C ALA A 7 -22.24 23.71 33.60
N THR A 8 -23.53 23.97 33.41
CA THR A 8 -24.19 23.86 32.09
C THR A 8 -24.65 25.24 31.62
N ILE A 9 -24.22 25.58 30.39
CA ILE A 9 -24.52 26.89 29.77
C ILE A 9 -25.06 26.60 28.37
N ASN A 10 -26.33 26.93 28.17
CA ASN A 10 -26.98 26.81 26.86
C ASN A 10 -27.31 28.21 26.35
N VAL A 11 -26.67 28.58 25.25
CA VAL A 11 -26.95 29.83 24.54
C VAL A 11 -27.80 29.51 23.33
N ASN A 12 -29.06 29.96 23.36
CA ASN A 12 -29.99 29.80 22.25
C ASN A 12 -30.20 31.14 21.55
N ASN A 13 -29.75 31.27 20.34
CA ASN A 13 -29.95 32.43 19.51
C ASN A 13 -31.20 32.23 18.63
N SER A 14 -32.34 32.79 19.06
CA SER A 14 -33.53 32.81 18.22
C SER A 14 -33.37 33.84 17.10
N ALA A 15 -33.82 33.53 15.88
CA ALA A 15 -33.67 34.30 14.65
C ALA A 15 -34.17 35.77 14.66
N LYS A 16 -34.59 36.29 15.81
CA LYS A 16 -34.96 37.69 15.98
C LYS A 16 -33.83 38.62 16.46
N ALA A 17 -32.62 38.09 16.63
CA ALA A 17 -31.48 38.82 17.19
C ALA A 17 -30.78 39.79 16.19
N ALA A 18 -31.34 40.09 15.04
CA ALA A 18 -30.79 41.08 14.10
C ALA A 18 -30.69 42.52 14.66
N SER A 19 -31.14 42.75 15.89
CA SER A 19 -31.11 44.08 16.54
C SER A 19 -30.14 44.18 17.72
N TYR A 20 -29.39 43.12 18.08
CA TYR A 20 -28.40 43.19 19.16
C TYR A 20 -27.03 43.60 18.62
N SER A 21 -26.45 44.62 19.23
CA SER A 21 -25.13 45.15 18.84
C SER A 21 -23.95 44.28 19.25
N LYS A 22 -24.17 43.08 19.82
CA LYS A 22 -23.14 42.13 20.21
C LYS A 22 -23.61 40.69 19.94
N ALA A 23 -22.71 39.88 19.38
CA ALA A 23 -22.93 38.48 19.16
C ALA A 23 -23.05 37.67 20.47
N PRO A 24 -23.83 36.58 20.51
CA PRO A 24 -24.01 35.76 21.72
C PRO A 24 -22.70 35.11 22.16
N ARG A 25 -22.52 35.01 23.48
CA ARG A 25 -21.34 34.38 24.10
C ARG A 25 -21.79 33.51 25.26
N GLY A 26 -21.21 32.31 25.37
CA GLY A 26 -21.48 31.39 26.48
C GLY A 26 -20.83 31.89 27.78
N LEU A 27 -19.51 31.89 27.82
CA LEU A 27 -18.71 32.50 28.89
C LEU A 27 -18.01 33.74 28.33
N TYR A 28 -18.13 34.84 29.06
CA TYR A 28 -17.52 36.10 28.65
C TYR A 28 -16.82 36.79 29.82
N ALA A 29 -15.49 36.90 29.73
CA ALA A 29 -14.68 37.63 30.69
C ALA A 29 -14.03 38.83 30.00
N THR A 30 -14.19 40.03 30.62
CA THR A 30 -13.64 41.28 30.09
C THR A 30 -13.16 42.18 31.21
N SER A 31 -12.38 43.20 30.88
CA SER A 31 -11.94 44.26 31.80
C SER A 31 -11.30 43.70 33.07
N ARG A 32 -10.35 42.76 32.91
CA ARG A 32 -9.66 42.04 34.01
C ARG A 32 -10.59 41.14 34.84
N GLY A 33 -11.80 40.87 34.40
CA GLY A 33 -12.71 39.92 35.06
C GLY A 33 -12.21 38.50 34.91
N ALA A 34 -12.39 37.67 35.93
CA ALA A 34 -11.98 36.25 35.93
C ALA A 34 -13.19 35.33 36.14
N ILE A 35 -13.21 34.23 35.36
CA ILE A 35 -14.15 33.12 35.52
C ILE A 35 -13.30 31.86 35.74
N ASN A 36 -13.51 31.20 36.89
CA ASN A 36 -12.82 29.96 37.22
C ASN A 36 -13.79 28.78 37.09
N LEU A 37 -13.38 27.75 36.41
CA LEU A 37 -14.12 26.50 36.20
C LEU A 37 -13.49 25.42 37.10
N ALA A 38 -14.19 25.01 38.14
CA ALA A 38 -13.64 24.14 39.17
C ALA A 38 -13.58 22.67 38.79
N GLY A 39 -14.20 22.24 37.67
CA GLY A 39 -14.23 20.83 37.28
C GLY A 39 -15.04 20.58 36.03
N GLY A 40 -14.62 21.16 34.91
CA GLY A 40 -15.29 21.01 33.62
C GLY A 40 -16.57 21.87 33.46
N ALA A 41 -17.09 21.89 32.24
CA ALA A 41 -18.32 22.59 31.89
C ALA A 41 -18.94 22.04 30.61
N SER A 42 -20.28 22.15 30.51
CA SER A 42 -21.01 21.93 29.26
C SER A 42 -21.48 23.29 28.70
N ILE A 43 -20.99 23.65 27.51
CA ILE A 43 -21.29 24.92 26.86
C ILE A 43 -21.79 24.64 25.44
N THR A 44 -23.03 24.97 25.15
CA THR A 44 -23.65 24.73 23.85
C THR A 44 -24.14 26.05 23.26
N MET A 45 -23.68 26.32 22.03
CA MET A 45 -24.13 27.44 21.22
C MET A 45 -25.14 26.91 20.19
N ALA A 46 -26.44 27.08 20.45
CA ALA A 46 -27.51 26.58 19.58
C ALA A 46 -28.12 27.69 18.72
N GLY A 47 -28.41 27.44 17.45
CA GLY A 47 -29.05 28.36 16.51
C GLY A 47 -28.13 28.91 15.42
N ASN A 48 -28.64 29.85 14.61
CA ASN A 48 -27.84 30.55 13.60
C ASN A 48 -26.89 31.55 14.26
N HIS A 49 -25.64 31.22 14.33
CA HIS A 49 -24.60 32.08 14.91
C HIS A 49 -24.01 33.00 13.84
N SER A 50 -23.78 34.28 14.21
CA SER A 50 -22.93 35.17 13.43
C SER A 50 -21.47 34.73 13.62
N ASN A 51 -20.57 35.11 12.69
CA ASN A 51 -19.14 34.82 12.76
C ASN A 51 -18.41 35.36 14.02
N GLU A 52 -19.12 36.03 14.93
CA GLU A 52 -18.61 36.58 16.19
C GLU A 52 -19.26 35.94 17.44
N SER A 53 -19.96 34.82 17.29
CA SER A 53 -20.56 34.08 18.41
C SER A 53 -19.55 33.05 18.95
N TYR A 54 -19.29 33.12 20.26
CA TYR A 54 -18.27 32.29 20.89
C TYR A 54 -18.81 31.52 22.10
N ALA A 55 -18.43 30.25 22.25
CA ALA A 55 -18.72 29.48 23.46
C ALA A 55 -17.94 30.06 24.65
N ILE A 56 -16.70 30.44 24.48
CA ILE A 56 -15.89 31.14 25.48
C ILE A 56 -15.20 32.33 24.81
N SER A 57 -15.30 33.49 25.41
CA SER A 57 -14.64 34.71 24.93
C SER A 57 -13.98 35.48 26.05
N THR A 58 -12.77 35.95 25.83
CA THR A 58 -12.04 36.84 26.73
C THR A 58 -11.55 38.06 25.99
N GLU A 59 -11.75 39.24 26.58
CA GLU A 59 -11.35 40.53 26.00
C GLU A 59 -10.77 41.44 27.10
N THR A 60 -9.95 42.38 26.73
CA THR A 60 -9.47 43.47 27.59
C THR A 60 -8.93 42.96 28.94
N GLY A 61 -8.05 41.92 28.89
CA GLY A 61 -7.43 41.32 30.07
C GLY A 61 -8.36 40.43 30.90
N GLY A 62 -9.50 40.00 30.35
CA GLY A 62 -10.33 38.99 30.98
C GLY A 62 -9.74 37.60 30.97
N SER A 63 -10.10 36.73 31.89
CA SER A 63 -9.63 35.37 31.97
C SER A 63 -10.73 34.34 32.20
N VAL A 64 -10.62 33.19 31.51
CA VAL A 64 -11.38 31.98 31.81
C VAL A 64 -10.36 30.87 32.11
N ASP A 65 -10.42 30.36 33.33
CA ASP A 65 -9.45 29.37 33.85
C ASP A 65 -10.16 28.05 34.17
N GLY A 66 -9.88 27.03 33.38
CA GLY A 66 -10.28 25.64 33.55
C GLY A 66 -9.07 24.72 33.73
N SER A 67 -7.93 25.24 34.21
CA SER A 67 -6.69 24.50 34.43
C SER A 67 -6.79 23.41 35.51
N ALA A 68 -7.76 23.50 36.40
CA ALA A 68 -8.05 22.47 37.38
C ALA A 68 -8.40 21.10 36.77
N GLY A 69 -8.76 21.09 35.49
CA GLY A 69 -9.14 19.89 34.77
C GLY A 69 -10.61 19.50 34.97
N GLY A 70 -11.09 18.64 34.11
CA GLY A 70 -12.45 18.11 34.18
C GLY A 70 -13.03 17.82 32.81
N ARG A 71 -14.26 17.34 32.81
CA ARG A 71 -14.99 17.05 31.59
C ARG A 71 -15.58 18.29 30.97
N PHE A 72 -15.07 18.67 29.81
CA PHE A 72 -15.61 19.76 29.01
C PHE A 72 -16.41 19.20 27.82
N LEU A 73 -17.62 19.70 27.63
CA LEU A 73 -18.44 19.48 26.46
C LEU A 73 -18.70 20.83 25.81
N ILE A 74 -17.95 21.20 24.81
CA ILE A 74 -18.01 22.52 24.18
C ILE A 74 -18.48 22.37 22.73
N ASP A 75 -19.60 23.05 22.42
CA ASP A 75 -20.10 23.18 21.06
C ASP A 75 -20.13 24.68 20.74
N GLY A 76 -19.13 25.13 19.97
CA GLY A 76 -18.87 26.50 19.58
C GLY A 76 -17.40 26.92 19.74
N ASP A 77 -17.09 28.09 19.24
CA ASP A 77 -15.72 28.60 19.09
C ASP A 77 -15.18 29.25 20.38
N LEU A 78 -13.85 29.29 20.50
CA LEU A 78 -13.11 30.00 21.53
C LEU A 78 -12.47 31.27 20.95
N HIS A 79 -12.48 32.35 21.70
CA HIS A 79 -11.87 33.62 21.29
C HIS A 79 -11.15 34.32 22.44
N ALA A 80 -9.88 34.61 22.30
CA ALA A 80 -9.10 35.45 23.20
C ALA A 80 -8.61 36.70 22.46
N ALA A 81 -9.10 37.86 22.88
CA ALA A 81 -8.83 39.13 22.20
C ALA A 81 -7.95 40.06 23.01
N GLY A 82 -6.75 40.29 22.53
CA GLY A 82 -5.87 41.35 22.98
C GLY A 82 -5.47 41.29 24.45
N ALA A 83 -5.18 42.45 24.99
CA ALA A 83 -4.76 42.65 26.37
C ALA A 83 -5.28 43.99 26.88
N THR A 84 -5.28 44.16 28.20
CA THR A 84 -5.43 45.50 28.82
C THR A 84 -4.06 46.11 29.04
N ALA A 85 -3.88 47.35 28.62
CA ALA A 85 -2.63 48.09 28.83
C ALA A 85 -2.31 48.27 30.32
N ALA A 86 -1.04 48.41 30.64
CA ALA A 86 -0.61 48.80 31.98
C ALA A 86 -1.14 50.19 32.34
N THR A 87 -1.50 50.37 33.62
CA THR A 87 -1.85 51.65 34.22
C THR A 87 -0.83 52.01 35.28
N SER A 88 -0.95 53.19 35.90
CA SER A 88 -0.04 53.58 37.00
C SER A 88 -0.09 52.63 38.22
N SER A 89 -1.15 51.84 38.36
CA SER A 89 -1.37 50.93 39.50
C SER A 89 -1.48 49.46 39.15
N LEU A 90 -1.61 49.11 37.87
CA LEU A 90 -1.81 47.74 37.41
C LEU A 90 -0.95 47.44 36.18
N PRO A 91 -0.27 46.26 36.15
CA PRO A 91 0.51 45.84 34.98
C PRO A 91 -0.40 45.53 33.77
N GLN A 92 0.20 45.42 32.61
CA GLN A 92 -0.46 44.83 31.41
C GLN A 92 -1.01 43.44 31.75
N GLN A 93 -2.18 43.12 31.23
CA GLN A 93 -2.79 41.79 31.41
C GLN A 93 -3.38 41.30 30.08
N ASN A 94 -2.93 40.15 29.62
CA ASN A 94 -3.46 39.49 28.42
C ASN A 94 -4.86 38.90 28.71
N SER A 95 -5.67 38.83 27.68
CA SER A 95 -6.93 38.09 27.71
C SER A 95 -6.60 36.61 27.57
N THR A 96 -7.01 35.74 28.51
CA THR A 96 -6.57 34.35 28.58
C THR A 96 -7.72 33.35 28.63
N ILE A 97 -7.58 32.24 27.93
CA ILE A 97 -8.39 31.04 28.10
C ILE A 97 -7.42 29.89 28.37
N THR A 98 -7.57 29.24 29.51
CA THR A 98 -6.79 28.07 29.87
C THR A 98 -7.72 26.90 30.15
N LEU A 99 -7.58 25.80 29.38
CA LEU A 99 -8.40 24.59 29.54
C LEU A 99 -7.52 23.36 29.69
N ASN A 100 -7.83 22.53 30.70
CA ASN A 100 -7.31 21.19 30.84
C ASN A 100 -8.48 20.21 30.66
N MET A 101 -8.63 19.70 29.43
CA MET A 101 -9.74 18.84 29.03
C MET A 101 -9.41 17.40 29.36
N THR A 102 -10.20 16.77 30.24
CA THR A 102 -10.01 15.36 30.67
C THR A 102 -11.35 14.60 30.57
N ASP A 103 -11.36 13.32 30.98
CA ASP A 103 -12.59 12.54 31.23
C ASP A 103 -13.54 12.44 30.04
N ASN A 104 -13.01 12.12 28.85
CA ASN A 104 -13.76 12.06 27.59
C ASN A 104 -14.42 13.41 27.24
N SER A 105 -13.69 14.49 27.42
CA SER A 105 -14.09 15.81 26.95
C SER A 105 -14.27 15.81 25.43
N LEU A 106 -15.23 16.63 24.98
CA LEU A 106 -15.50 16.82 23.55
C LEU A 106 -15.63 18.31 23.26
N TRP A 107 -14.85 18.79 22.32
CA TRP A 107 -14.98 20.13 21.78
C TRP A 107 -15.20 20.09 20.27
N SER A 108 -16.28 20.72 19.80
CA SER A 108 -16.57 20.98 18.39
C SER A 108 -16.55 22.48 18.17
N GLY A 109 -15.58 23.01 17.46
CA GLY A 109 -15.41 24.43 17.23
C GLY A 109 -14.00 24.80 16.79
N ALA A 110 -13.81 26.10 16.56
CA ALA A 110 -12.51 26.69 16.21
C ALA A 110 -12.00 27.60 17.34
N SER A 111 -10.72 27.95 17.30
CA SER A 111 -10.12 28.91 18.22
C SER A 111 -9.51 30.09 17.49
N TYR A 112 -9.71 31.28 18.05
CA TYR A 112 -9.23 32.52 17.46
C TYR A 112 -8.47 33.34 18.49
N ILE A 113 -7.29 33.79 18.14
CA ILE A 113 -6.47 34.72 18.90
C ILE A 113 -6.37 36.01 18.11
N THR A 114 -6.72 37.14 18.72
CA THR A 114 -6.53 38.44 18.09
C THR A 114 -5.59 39.32 18.92
N SER A 115 -4.85 40.19 18.23
CA SER A 115 -3.93 41.14 18.84
C SER A 115 -4.50 42.54 18.79
N VAL A 116 -4.22 43.31 19.82
CA VAL A 116 -4.46 44.77 19.88
C VAL A 116 -3.13 45.44 20.23
N SER A 117 -3.07 46.77 20.18
CA SER A 117 -1.86 47.54 20.51
C SER A 117 -1.29 47.26 21.92
N ALA A 118 -2.14 46.81 22.85
CA ALA A 118 -1.76 46.48 24.23
C ALA A 118 -1.24 45.03 24.41
N GLY A 119 -1.38 44.15 23.41
CA GLY A 119 -0.92 42.76 23.47
C GLY A 119 -1.83 41.78 22.75
N THR A 120 -1.47 40.50 22.81
CA THR A 120 -2.15 39.40 22.12
C THR A 120 -2.94 38.56 23.11
N GLY A 121 -4.09 38.03 22.69
CA GLY A 121 -4.84 37.04 23.46
C GLY A 121 -4.04 35.75 23.62
N VAL A 122 -4.36 34.95 24.63
CA VAL A 122 -3.70 33.66 24.94
C VAL A 122 -4.77 32.58 25.07
N ILE A 123 -4.59 31.48 24.38
CA ILE A 123 -5.37 30.24 24.53
C ILE A 123 -4.42 29.08 24.74
N SER A 124 -4.38 28.54 25.95
CA SER A 124 -3.57 27.38 26.31
C SER A 124 -4.46 26.16 26.53
N LEU A 125 -4.20 25.09 25.79
CA LEU A 125 -5.00 23.88 25.80
C LEU A 125 -4.15 22.67 26.18
N GLN A 126 -4.59 21.94 27.21
CA GLN A 126 -4.12 20.62 27.54
C GLN A 126 -5.25 19.62 27.35
N MET A 127 -4.95 18.49 26.72
CA MET A 127 -5.92 17.43 26.45
C MET A 127 -5.42 16.09 26.97
N SER A 128 -6.28 15.35 27.69
CA SER A 128 -6.04 13.98 28.15
C SER A 128 -7.35 13.20 28.03
N ASP A 129 -7.37 12.10 27.27
CA ASP A 129 -8.61 11.38 26.95
C ASP A 129 -9.74 12.32 26.44
N ALA A 130 -9.41 13.21 25.51
CA ALA A 130 -10.28 14.24 25.00
C ALA A 130 -10.28 14.30 23.47
N THR A 131 -11.37 14.76 22.88
CA THR A 131 -11.48 14.93 21.42
C THR A 131 -11.80 16.39 21.08
N TRP A 132 -11.03 16.94 20.17
CA TRP A 132 -11.32 18.21 19.53
C TRP A 132 -11.63 17.99 18.04
N ASN A 133 -12.86 18.29 17.65
CA ASN A 133 -13.29 18.35 16.26
C ASN A 133 -13.18 19.79 15.77
N MET A 134 -12.15 20.11 15.02
CA MET A 134 -11.99 21.45 14.45
C MET A 134 -13.05 21.69 13.38
N THR A 135 -13.70 22.82 13.44
CA THR A 135 -14.71 23.23 12.46
C THR A 135 -14.18 24.27 11.47
N ASN A 136 -13.05 24.89 11.78
CA ASN A 136 -12.36 25.86 10.93
C ASN A 136 -10.88 25.96 11.33
N SER A 137 -10.05 26.61 10.49
CA SER A 137 -8.67 26.94 10.86
C SER A 137 -8.61 27.63 12.20
N SER A 138 -7.68 27.21 13.04
CA SER A 138 -7.64 27.55 14.47
C SER A 138 -6.27 28.04 14.90
N THR A 139 -6.23 28.84 15.94
CA THR A 139 -4.99 29.35 16.54
C THR A 139 -5.00 29.14 18.04
N LEU A 140 -3.98 28.52 18.58
CA LEU A 140 -3.69 28.38 20.00
C LEU A 140 -2.35 29.06 20.34
N THR A 141 -2.14 29.36 21.60
CA THR A 141 -0.81 29.75 22.10
C THR A 141 0.03 28.51 22.32
N ASP A 142 -0.47 27.57 23.13
CA ASP A 142 0.18 26.30 23.43
C ASP A 142 -0.79 25.14 23.29
N LEU A 143 -0.29 23.97 22.92
CA LEU A 143 -1.03 22.72 22.93
C LEU A 143 -0.23 21.61 23.56
N THR A 144 -0.77 21.00 24.63
CA THR A 144 -0.28 19.73 25.16
C THR A 144 -1.28 18.61 24.83
N LEU A 145 -0.84 17.62 24.08
CA LEU A 145 -1.69 16.54 23.56
C LEU A 145 -1.27 15.19 24.16
N ASN A 146 -1.92 14.80 25.27
CA ASN A 146 -1.62 13.56 25.99
C ASN A 146 -2.35 12.35 25.37
N GLY A 147 -1.96 11.15 25.79
CA GLY A 147 -2.53 9.87 25.36
C GLY A 147 -4.06 9.83 25.48
N GLY A 148 -4.70 9.09 24.60
CA GLY A 148 -6.16 9.04 24.48
C GLY A 148 -6.80 10.27 23.83
N SER A 149 -6.04 11.35 23.62
CA SER A 149 -6.58 12.57 23.00
C SER A 149 -6.43 12.58 21.49
N VAL A 150 -7.40 13.23 20.84
CA VAL A 150 -7.49 13.34 19.39
C VAL A 150 -7.83 14.76 18.97
N VAL A 151 -7.06 15.32 18.03
CA VAL A 151 -7.43 16.52 17.28
C VAL A 151 -7.81 16.07 15.87
N ASN A 152 -9.08 16.23 15.52
CA ASN A 152 -9.59 15.95 14.18
C ASN A 152 -9.69 17.27 13.41
N PHE A 153 -8.95 17.39 12.33
CA PHE A 153 -9.18 18.45 11.36
C PHE A 153 -10.49 18.17 10.63
N GLY A 154 -11.42 19.11 10.61
CA GLY A 154 -12.65 18.98 9.86
C GLY A 154 -12.40 19.22 8.38
N HIS A 155 -13.11 18.50 7.52
CA HIS A 155 -13.10 18.74 6.08
C HIS A 155 -14.53 18.75 5.55
N THR A 156 -14.81 19.70 4.68
CA THR A 156 -16.06 19.80 3.94
C THR A 156 -15.72 20.10 2.49
N ASP A 157 -16.27 19.34 1.55
CA ASP A 157 -16.02 19.52 0.12
C ASP A 157 -16.30 20.95 -0.33
N GLY A 158 -15.32 21.56 -0.99
CA GLY A 158 -15.39 22.93 -1.49
C GLY A 158 -14.99 24.02 -0.48
N GLU A 159 -14.73 23.68 0.78
CA GLU A 159 -14.19 24.59 1.78
C GLU A 159 -12.66 24.52 1.81
N PRO A 160 -11.99 25.60 2.29
CA PRO A 160 -10.53 25.61 2.42
C PRO A 160 -10.02 24.54 3.39
N TRP A 161 -8.85 24.00 3.11
CA TRP A 161 -8.11 23.12 4.01
C TRP A 161 -7.77 23.83 5.32
N GLN A 162 -7.85 23.10 6.43
CA GLN A 162 -7.69 23.69 7.75
C GLN A 162 -6.23 23.76 8.17
N THR A 163 -5.90 24.83 8.89
CA THR A 163 -4.60 24.99 9.55
C THR A 163 -4.80 25.20 11.05
N LEU A 164 -4.13 24.37 11.85
CA LEU A 164 -3.97 24.60 13.28
C LEU A 164 -2.62 25.32 13.50
N THR A 165 -2.67 26.57 13.91
CA THR A 165 -1.48 27.35 14.25
C THR A 165 -1.25 27.35 15.75
N ILE A 166 -0.05 26.95 16.19
CA ILE A 166 0.41 27.05 17.58
C ILE A 166 1.45 28.16 17.63
N ASN A 167 1.16 29.24 18.34
CA ASN A 167 2.01 30.42 18.36
C ASN A 167 3.31 30.23 19.18
N GLU A 168 3.27 29.36 20.17
CA GLU A 168 4.43 29.00 21.00
C GLU A 168 4.71 27.49 20.86
N ASP A 169 4.56 26.68 21.89
CA ASP A 169 5.05 25.31 21.89
C ASP A 169 3.94 24.26 21.70
N PHE A 170 4.29 23.19 21.01
CA PHE A 170 3.50 21.96 20.91
C PHE A 170 4.21 20.84 21.68
N THR A 171 3.48 20.23 22.62
CA THR A 171 3.97 19.05 23.35
C THR A 171 3.11 17.83 23.07
N GLY A 172 3.65 16.82 22.39
CA GLY A 172 3.03 15.53 22.22
C GLY A 172 3.40 14.57 23.33
N ASN A 173 2.40 13.88 23.92
CA ASN A 173 2.61 12.84 24.94
C ASN A 173 1.73 11.61 24.60
N GLY A 174 1.77 11.15 23.33
CA GLY A 174 0.99 10.00 22.87
C GLY A 174 -0.41 10.32 22.35
N GLY A 175 -0.76 11.59 22.17
CA GLY A 175 -2.02 11.97 21.53
C GLY A 175 -1.95 11.89 20.00
N LYS A 176 -3.09 12.06 19.33
CA LYS A 176 -3.24 11.83 17.91
C LYS A 176 -3.76 13.06 17.15
N LEU A 177 -3.15 13.37 16.03
CA LEU A 177 -3.58 14.34 15.04
C LEU A 177 -4.17 13.60 13.83
N VAL A 178 -5.35 13.97 13.36
CA VAL A 178 -6.03 13.36 12.21
C VAL A 178 -6.19 14.39 11.13
N PHE A 179 -5.34 14.31 10.11
CA PHE A 179 -5.34 15.20 8.96
C PHE A 179 -6.23 14.67 7.84
N ASN A 180 -6.81 15.57 7.07
CA ASN A 180 -7.40 15.26 5.77
C ASN A 180 -6.40 15.68 4.69
N THR A 181 -6.18 14.83 3.69
CA THR A 181 -5.15 15.04 2.67
C THR A 181 -5.61 14.42 1.37
N VAL A 182 -5.40 15.09 0.25
CA VAL A 182 -5.45 14.46 -1.07
C VAL A 182 -4.14 13.69 -1.23
N LEU A 183 -4.14 12.38 -1.04
CA LEU A 183 -2.91 11.57 -1.13
C LEU A 183 -2.52 11.36 -2.60
N ASN A 184 -1.74 12.29 -3.16
CA ASN A 184 -1.14 12.26 -4.49
C ASN A 184 0.36 12.62 -4.40
N ASP A 185 0.82 13.50 -5.27
CA ASP A 185 2.20 13.99 -5.33
C ASP A 185 2.47 15.17 -4.35
N ASP A 186 3.64 15.77 -4.45
CA ASP A 186 4.10 16.87 -3.59
C ASP A 186 3.21 18.12 -3.62
N THR A 187 2.37 18.29 -4.64
CA THR A 187 1.46 19.44 -4.79
C THR A 187 0.10 19.22 -4.16
N SER A 188 -0.08 18.10 -3.47
CA SER A 188 -1.35 17.70 -2.85
C SER A 188 -1.82 18.68 -1.81
N GLU A 189 -3.11 18.97 -1.85
CA GLU A 189 -3.79 19.77 -0.82
C GLU A 189 -3.97 18.96 0.46
N THR A 190 -3.77 19.62 1.61
CA THR A 190 -3.78 18.97 2.92
C THR A 190 -4.09 19.95 4.04
N ASP A 191 -4.66 19.45 5.13
CA ASP A 191 -4.66 20.15 6.40
C ASP A 191 -3.23 20.30 6.92
N LYS A 192 -2.97 21.32 7.75
CA LYS A 192 -1.63 21.61 8.29
C LYS A 192 -1.64 21.89 9.78
N LEU A 193 -0.61 21.37 10.47
CA LEU A 193 -0.19 21.89 11.77
C LEU A 193 0.99 22.85 11.54
N LYS A 194 0.88 24.07 12.05
CA LYS A 194 1.94 25.07 12.01
C LYS A 194 2.34 25.47 13.42
N VAL A 195 3.57 25.15 13.82
CA VAL A 195 4.13 25.49 15.14
C VAL A 195 5.17 26.59 14.95
N LEU A 196 4.90 27.77 15.52
CA LEU A 196 5.82 28.92 15.44
C LEU A 196 6.94 28.84 16.47
N GLY A 197 6.73 28.14 17.59
CA GLY A 197 7.72 27.78 18.59
C GLY A 197 8.32 26.41 18.37
N ASN A 198 8.49 25.64 19.45
CA ASN A 198 9.17 24.36 19.44
C ASN A 198 8.19 23.19 19.51
N THR A 199 8.65 22.01 19.11
CA THR A 199 7.93 20.75 19.35
C THR A 199 8.70 19.86 20.30
N ALA A 200 7.99 19.10 21.16
CA ALA A 200 8.57 18.16 22.12
C ALA A 200 7.71 16.90 22.26
N GLY A 201 8.31 15.81 22.75
CA GLY A 201 7.63 14.55 23.02
C GLY A 201 7.24 13.80 21.75
N ASN A 202 6.19 12.96 21.80
CA ASN A 202 5.72 12.21 20.65
C ASN A 202 4.23 12.35 20.40
N ALA A 203 3.81 12.41 19.16
CA ALA A 203 2.41 12.39 18.76
C ALA A 203 2.18 11.42 17.60
N PHE A 204 0.95 10.93 17.46
CA PHE A 204 0.57 10.06 16.35
C PHE A 204 -0.14 10.85 15.25
N VAL A 205 0.13 10.47 14.01
CA VAL A 205 -0.48 11.04 12.81
C VAL A 205 -1.35 9.99 12.14
N ALA A 206 -2.63 10.30 11.97
CA ALA A 206 -3.54 9.57 11.09
C ALA A 206 -3.93 10.47 9.91
N VAL A 207 -4.21 9.87 8.76
CA VAL A 207 -4.58 10.59 7.55
C VAL A 207 -5.83 9.98 6.93
N ASN A 208 -6.82 10.83 6.66
CA ASN A 208 -7.97 10.51 5.85
C ASN A 208 -7.67 10.92 4.41
N ASN A 209 -7.71 9.98 3.48
CA ASN A 209 -7.54 10.27 2.06
C ASN A 209 -8.81 10.91 1.49
N ILE A 210 -8.72 12.15 1.05
CA ILE A 210 -9.84 12.91 0.44
C ILE A 210 -9.69 12.87 -1.08
N GLY A 211 -10.07 11.74 -1.68
CA GLY A 211 -10.12 11.59 -3.13
C GLY A 211 -8.77 11.43 -3.84
N GLY A 212 -7.67 11.33 -3.13
CA GLY A 212 -6.36 11.07 -3.71
C GLY A 212 -6.27 9.66 -4.29
N THR A 213 -5.65 9.52 -5.46
CA THR A 213 -5.47 8.26 -6.21
C THR A 213 -4.08 7.64 -6.00
N GLY A 214 -3.27 8.24 -5.16
CA GLY A 214 -1.90 7.83 -4.90
C GLY A 214 -0.96 8.21 -6.04
N ALA A 215 0.14 8.85 -5.71
CA ALA A 215 1.18 9.16 -6.67
C ALA A 215 2.57 9.10 -6.03
N GLN A 216 3.56 9.14 -6.89
CA GLN A 216 4.94 9.24 -6.50
C GLN A 216 5.23 10.63 -5.95
N THR A 217 5.75 10.71 -4.72
CA THR A 217 6.28 11.94 -4.15
C THR A 217 7.80 12.02 -4.38
N VAL A 218 8.32 13.24 -4.44
CA VAL A 218 9.76 13.55 -4.54
C VAL A 218 10.23 14.23 -3.26
N GLU A 219 9.57 15.32 -2.88
CA GLU A 219 9.81 16.00 -1.61
C GLU A 219 8.84 15.54 -0.51
N GLY A 220 7.64 15.18 -0.87
CA GLY A 220 6.57 14.78 0.04
C GLY A 220 5.55 15.90 0.26
N ILE A 221 4.40 15.51 0.81
CA ILE A 221 3.29 16.41 1.16
C ILE A 221 3.55 16.96 2.56
N GLU A 222 3.82 18.25 2.69
CA GLU A 222 4.08 18.88 3.98
C GLU A 222 2.80 19.01 4.82
N ILE A 223 2.78 18.31 5.96
CA ILE A 223 1.65 18.30 6.90
C ILE A 223 1.94 19.04 8.20
N ILE A 224 3.22 19.17 8.60
CA ILE A 224 3.61 19.88 9.82
C ILE A 224 4.78 20.81 9.52
N GLU A 225 4.59 22.09 9.77
CA GLU A 225 5.62 23.15 9.66
C GLU A 225 6.05 23.57 11.07
N VAL A 226 7.36 23.57 11.35
CA VAL A 226 7.92 23.96 12.64
C VAL A 226 8.98 25.04 12.42
N ALA A 227 8.73 26.24 12.98
CA ALA A 227 9.64 27.37 12.84
C ALA A 227 10.78 27.37 13.88
N GLY A 228 10.55 26.77 15.04
CA GLY A 228 11.56 26.59 16.10
C GLY A 228 12.25 25.22 16.02
N ASN A 229 12.67 24.72 17.20
CA ASN A 229 13.28 23.39 17.30
C ASN A 229 12.22 22.30 17.13
N SER A 230 12.49 21.32 16.28
CA SER A 230 11.61 20.18 16.04
C SER A 230 12.14 18.92 16.74
N ASP A 231 12.15 18.97 18.09
CA ASP A 231 12.61 17.86 18.93
C ASP A 231 11.50 16.83 19.19
N GLY A 232 10.25 17.18 18.89
CA GLY A 232 9.12 16.27 18.94
C GLY A 232 9.15 15.26 17.78
N THR A 233 8.61 14.06 18.01
CA THR A 233 8.45 13.02 16.98
C THR A 233 6.99 12.84 16.59
N PHE A 234 6.75 12.61 15.30
CA PHE A 234 5.43 12.33 14.76
C PHE A 234 5.43 11.00 14.04
N GLU A 235 4.66 10.04 14.55
CA GLU A 235 4.64 8.67 14.06
C GLU A 235 3.27 8.33 13.46
N LYS A 236 3.24 7.39 12.52
CA LYS A 236 1.96 6.92 11.97
C LYS A 236 1.11 6.25 13.05
N ALA A 237 -0.16 6.64 13.18
CA ALA A 237 -1.15 5.94 14.01
C ALA A 237 -1.61 4.61 13.39
N GLY A 238 -1.34 4.39 12.12
CA GLY A 238 -1.68 3.22 11.34
C GLY A 238 -1.17 3.38 9.91
N ARG A 239 -1.47 2.43 9.07
CA ARG A 239 -1.03 2.43 7.68
C ARG A 239 -1.77 3.50 6.87
N ILE A 240 -1.04 4.31 6.09
CA ILE A 240 -1.55 5.39 5.24
C ILE A 240 -1.38 4.94 3.79
N VAL A 241 -2.49 4.79 3.06
CA VAL A 241 -2.47 4.24 1.69
C VAL A 241 -3.36 5.03 0.73
N ALA A 242 -2.93 5.14 -0.52
CA ALA A 242 -3.77 5.59 -1.64
C ALA A 242 -3.27 4.96 -2.94
N GLY A 243 -4.18 4.53 -3.82
CA GLY A 243 -3.83 3.85 -5.06
C GLY A 243 -2.90 2.67 -4.81
N ALA A 244 -1.79 2.63 -5.53
CA ALA A 244 -0.77 1.59 -5.43
C ALA A 244 0.30 1.86 -4.34
N TYR A 245 0.22 2.95 -3.57
CA TYR A 245 1.29 3.41 -2.70
C TYR A 245 0.96 3.31 -1.21
N ASP A 246 2.00 3.00 -0.42
CA ASP A 246 2.09 3.26 1.02
C ASP A 246 2.75 4.62 1.27
N TYR A 247 2.25 5.40 2.22
CA TYR A 247 2.85 6.67 2.65
C TYR A 247 3.42 6.55 4.05
N ASN A 248 4.54 7.24 4.29
CA ASN A 248 5.17 7.37 5.59
C ASN A 248 5.20 8.82 6.05
N VAL A 249 5.25 9.02 7.37
CA VAL A 249 5.51 10.32 8.00
C VAL A 249 7.02 10.43 8.19
N VAL A 250 7.65 11.43 7.57
CA VAL A 250 9.10 11.58 7.53
C VAL A 250 9.48 13.01 7.89
N GLN A 251 10.47 13.16 8.77
CA GLN A 251 11.05 14.48 9.07
C GLN A 251 12.08 14.88 8.01
N LYS A 252 11.98 16.12 7.52
CA LYS A 252 12.96 16.74 6.64
C LYS A 252 13.28 18.15 7.17
N GLY A 253 14.47 18.35 7.66
CA GLY A 253 14.81 19.55 8.43
C GLY A 253 13.96 19.66 9.68
N SER A 254 13.29 20.78 9.89
CA SER A 254 12.34 20.95 11.02
C SER A 254 10.91 20.50 10.70
N ASN A 255 10.55 20.27 9.43
CA ASN A 255 9.19 19.99 8.99
C ASN A 255 8.93 18.50 8.79
N TRP A 256 7.64 18.12 8.73
CA TRP A 256 7.22 16.73 8.57
C TRP A 256 6.31 16.56 7.37
N TYR A 257 6.58 15.49 6.60
CA TYR A 257 6.00 15.23 5.29
C TYR A 257 5.40 13.83 5.20
N LEU A 258 4.39 13.67 4.37
CA LEU A 258 3.94 12.35 3.89
C LEU A 258 4.71 12.02 2.62
N THR A 259 5.42 10.89 2.62
CA THR A 259 6.22 10.45 1.47
C THR A 259 5.80 9.06 1.01
N SER A 260 5.69 8.84 -0.30
CA SER A 260 5.45 7.53 -0.92
C SER A 260 6.76 6.81 -1.30
N PHE A 261 7.89 7.24 -0.77
CA PHE A 261 9.20 6.63 -0.96
C PHE A 261 9.95 6.48 0.37
N ILE A 262 10.96 5.61 0.40
CA ILE A 262 11.93 5.53 1.50
C ILE A 262 13.08 6.47 1.14
N PRO A 263 13.39 7.47 1.99
CA PRO A 263 14.60 8.28 1.79
C PRO A 263 15.83 7.38 1.75
N ALA A 264 16.76 7.67 0.85
CA ALA A 264 18.07 7.01 0.86
C ALA A 264 18.71 7.20 2.25
N PRO A 265 19.41 6.19 2.79
CA PRO A 265 20.23 6.40 3.98
C PRO A 265 21.14 7.60 3.73
N PRO A 266 21.39 8.46 4.74
CA PRO A 266 22.38 9.50 4.58
C PRO A 266 23.69 8.86 4.09
N ASP A 267 24.29 9.46 3.08
CA ASP A 267 25.61 9.04 2.61
C ASP A 267 26.51 8.92 3.86
N PRO A 268 27.28 7.83 4.00
CA PRO A 268 28.23 7.76 5.08
C PRO A 268 29.10 9.01 4.96
N GLU A 269 29.09 9.85 6.01
CA GLU A 269 29.94 11.04 6.06
C GLU A 269 31.33 10.62 5.56
N GLU A 270 31.82 11.29 4.51
CA GLU A 270 33.22 11.11 4.10
C GLU A 270 34.04 11.24 5.38
N PRO A 271 34.90 10.26 5.70
CA PRO A 271 35.73 10.40 6.89
C PRO A 271 36.47 11.74 6.78
N ASP A 272 36.32 12.57 7.81
CA ASP A 272 37.05 13.82 7.92
C ASP A 272 38.48 13.60 7.43
N PRO A 273 39.02 14.49 6.58
CA PRO A 273 40.40 14.36 6.10
C PRO A 273 41.29 14.22 7.32
N VAL A 274 41.87 13.03 7.47
CA VAL A 274 42.78 12.74 8.57
C VAL A 274 43.94 13.72 8.42
N ASP A 275 43.99 14.70 9.32
CA ASP A 275 45.12 15.62 9.41
C ASP A 275 46.38 14.73 9.57
N PRO A 276 47.37 14.78 8.63
CA PRO A 276 48.50 13.89 8.76
C PRO A 276 49.24 14.25 10.05
N ASP A 277 49.25 13.33 11.02
CA ASP A 277 50.07 13.49 12.23
C ASP A 277 51.46 13.94 11.82
N PRO A 278 52.02 14.99 12.49
CA PRO A 278 53.37 15.41 12.23
C PRO A 278 54.31 14.24 12.46
N VAL A 279 54.96 13.81 11.36
CA VAL A 279 55.96 12.73 11.41
C VAL A 279 57.14 13.28 12.25
N ASP A 280 57.41 12.67 13.38
CA ASP A 280 58.58 12.96 14.19
C ASP A 280 59.85 12.89 13.31
N PRO A 281 60.78 13.89 13.40
CA PRO A 281 61.99 13.88 12.61
C PRO A 281 62.82 12.65 12.96
N ILE A 282 63.08 11.84 11.95
CA ILE A 282 64.01 10.70 12.05
C ILE A 282 65.39 11.27 12.32
N ASP A 283 65.97 10.93 13.48
CA ASP A 283 67.33 11.25 13.88
C ASP A 283 68.31 10.62 12.84
N PRO A 284 69.18 11.39 12.15
CA PRO A 284 70.06 10.81 11.14
C PRO A 284 71.24 10.14 11.84
N ASP A 285 71.32 8.80 11.76
CA ASP A 285 72.58 8.09 12.08
C ASP A 285 73.71 8.57 11.16
N PRO A 286 74.91 8.80 11.68
CA PRO A 286 76.02 9.28 10.89
C PRO A 286 76.52 8.21 9.91
N VAL A 287 76.30 8.41 8.62
CA VAL A 287 76.89 7.61 7.53
C VAL A 287 78.24 8.18 7.16
N ASP A 288 79.30 7.33 7.23
CA ASP A 288 80.67 7.63 6.85
C ASP A 288 80.74 7.97 5.34
N PRO A 289 81.37 9.09 4.90
CA PRO A 289 81.38 9.49 3.49
C PRO A 289 82.46 8.77 2.71
N ASP A 290 82.07 7.87 1.82
CA ASP A 290 82.91 7.47 0.70
C ASP A 290 82.90 8.55 -0.38
N PRO A 291 84.08 8.85 -0.99
CA PRO A 291 84.18 9.92 -1.99
C PRO A 291 83.53 9.53 -3.31
N VAL A 292 82.51 10.23 -3.73
CA VAL A 292 81.88 10.10 -5.08
C VAL A 292 82.47 11.16 -6.01
N ASP A 293 82.83 10.69 -7.21
CA ASP A 293 83.32 11.54 -8.28
C ASP A 293 82.30 12.62 -8.73
N PRO A 294 82.73 13.81 -9.19
CA PRO A 294 81.84 14.91 -9.55
C PRO A 294 81.03 14.58 -10.82
N ILE A 295 79.73 14.57 -10.70
CA ILE A 295 78.80 14.48 -11.85
C ILE A 295 78.66 15.89 -12.45
N ASP A 296 78.94 15.99 -13.76
CA ASP A 296 78.80 17.20 -14.59
C ASP A 296 77.29 17.62 -14.66
N PRO A 297 76.90 18.85 -14.32
CA PRO A 297 75.52 19.31 -14.44
C PRO A 297 75.19 19.65 -15.89
N GLY A 298 74.57 18.72 -16.60
CA GLY A 298 73.88 19.03 -17.84
C GLY A 298 72.70 19.98 -17.64
N PRO A 299 72.40 20.84 -18.61
CA PRO A 299 71.30 21.82 -18.48
C PRO A 299 69.93 21.07 -18.44
N VAL A 300 69.21 21.26 -17.35
CA VAL A 300 67.83 20.80 -17.21
C VAL A 300 66.93 21.88 -17.84
N ASP A 301 66.33 21.51 -18.99
CA ASP A 301 65.30 22.34 -19.63
C ASP A 301 64.01 22.20 -18.76
N PRO A 302 63.36 23.30 -18.34
CA PRO A 302 62.11 23.17 -17.57
C PRO A 302 60.99 22.78 -18.52
N ASP A 303 60.49 21.55 -18.36
CA ASP A 303 59.25 21.13 -19.00
C ASP A 303 58.09 22.06 -18.64
N PRO A 304 57.29 22.50 -19.63
CA PRO A 304 56.13 23.33 -19.37
C PRO A 304 55.10 22.55 -18.51
N VAL A 305 54.77 23.10 -17.35
CA VAL A 305 53.69 22.57 -16.52
C VAL A 305 52.39 22.80 -17.27
N ASP A 306 51.76 21.69 -17.71
CA ASP A 306 50.40 21.74 -18.27
C ASP A 306 49.43 22.36 -17.27
N PRO A 307 48.54 23.25 -17.71
CA PRO A 307 47.53 23.83 -16.84
C PRO A 307 46.63 22.71 -16.31
N ILE A 308 46.44 22.63 -14.97
CA ILE A 308 45.48 21.74 -14.31
C ILE A 308 44.09 22.15 -14.82
N ILE A 309 43.55 21.38 -15.77
CA ILE A 309 42.14 21.47 -16.17
C ILE A 309 41.36 20.89 -14.99
N PRO A 310 40.47 21.65 -14.34
CA PRO A 310 39.61 21.07 -13.33
C PRO A 310 38.81 19.93 -13.95
N GLU A 311 38.90 18.77 -13.36
CA GLU A 311 38.11 17.60 -13.75
C GLU A 311 36.62 18.00 -13.72
N PRO A 312 35.84 17.74 -14.80
CA PRO A 312 34.43 18.10 -14.79
C PRO A 312 33.76 17.38 -13.64
N GLU A 313 33.13 18.14 -12.75
CA GLU A 313 32.28 17.57 -11.70
C GLU A 313 31.29 16.59 -12.36
N ILE A 314 31.42 15.29 -12.09
CA ILE A 314 30.46 14.30 -12.50
C ILE A 314 29.19 14.65 -11.73
N PRO A 315 28.07 14.95 -12.41
CA PRO A 315 26.83 15.21 -11.69
C PRO A 315 26.53 14.00 -10.80
N VAL A 316 26.55 14.20 -9.49
CA VAL A 316 26.09 13.18 -8.54
C VAL A 316 24.66 12.86 -8.92
N ALA A 317 24.41 11.64 -9.38
CA ALA A 317 23.05 11.19 -9.67
C ALA A 317 22.22 11.39 -8.40
N PRO A 318 21.01 11.98 -8.49
CA PRO A 318 20.17 12.13 -7.31
C PRO A 318 19.99 10.76 -6.65
N PRO A 319 19.96 10.69 -5.31
CA PRO A 319 19.81 9.44 -4.60
C PRO A 319 18.58 8.68 -5.13
N VAL A 320 18.76 7.41 -5.49
CA VAL A 320 17.69 6.58 -6.01
C VAL A 320 16.69 6.35 -4.89
N THR A 321 15.60 7.11 -4.90
CA THR A 321 14.49 6.93 -3.97
C THR A 321 13.62 5.78 -4.47
N GLU A 322 13.47 4.73 -3.66
CA GLU A 322 12.61 3.60 -4.02
C GLU A 322 11.18 3.87 -3.60
N GLN A 323 10.26 3.83 -4.57
CA GLN A 323 8.83 3.99 -4.32
C GLN A 323 8.27 2.83 -3.50
N GLN A 324 7.38 3.11 -2.57
CA GLN A 324 6.79 2.12 -1.67
C GLN A 324 5.47 1.61 -2.23
N TYR A 325 5.50 0.45 -2.90
CA TYR A 325 4.29 -0.18 -3.41
C TYR A 325 3.60 -1.05 -2.35
N ARG A 326 2.27 -0.99 -2.38
CA ARG A 326 1.39 -1.79 -1.52
C ARG A 326 1.47 -3.28 -1.88
N PRO A 327 1.63 -4.18 -0.89
CA PRO A 327 1.66 -5.62 -1.14
C PRO A 327 0.34 -6.18 -1.70
N GLU A 328 -0.78 -5.48 -1.53
CA GLU A 328 -2.08 -5.88 -2.09
C GLU A 328 -2.02 -6.03 -3.61
N ALA A 329 -1.25 -5.19 -4.32
CA ALA A 329 -1.05 -5.31 -5.77
C ALA A 329 -0.54 -6.71 -6.16
N GLY A 330 0.43 -7.26 -5.45
CA GLY A 330 0.95 -8.60 -5.68
C GLY A 330 -0.09 -9.71 -5.42
N SER A 331 -0.96 -9.52 -4.43
CA SER A 331 -2.06 -10.46 -4.16
C SER A 331 -3.15 -10.40 -5.24
N TYR A 332 -3.46 -9.21 -5.77
CA TYR A 332 -4.36 -9.06 -6.93
C TYR A 332 -3.78 -9.74 -8.18
N LEU A 333 -2.48 -9.50 -8.48
CA LEU A 333 -1.78 -10.16 -9.58
C LEU A 333 -1.85 -11.69 -9.46
N ALA A 334 -1.58 -12.24 -8.28
CA ALA A 334 -1.66 -13.68 -8.04
C ALA A 334 -3.06 -14.24 -8.22
N ASN A 335 -4.09 -13.50 -7.81
CA ASN A 335 -5.48 -13.90 -7.99
C ASN A 335 -5.86 -13.92 -9.49
N ASN A 336 -5.49 -12.88 -10.26
CA ASN A 336 -5.77 -12.80 -11.70
C ASN A 336 -5.04 -13.89 -12.48
N TYR A 337 -3.77 -14.13 -12.15
CA TYR A 337 -2.98 -15.23 -12.73
C TYR A 337 -3.61 -16.59 -12.43
N ALA A 338 -4.02 -16.84 -11.18
CA ALA A 338 -4.66 -18.08 -10.77
C ALA A 338 -5.99 -18.30 -11.51
N ALA A 339 -6.85 -17.28 -11.60
CA ALA A 339 -8.15 -17.37 -12.29
C ALA A 339 -8.00 -17.78 -13.76
N ASN A 340 -6.93 -17.34 -14.43
CA ASN A 340 -6.66 -17.68 -15.82
C ASN A 340 -5.96 -19.03 -16.02
N THR A 341 -5.24 -19.56 -15.02
CA THR A 341 -4.35 -20.71 -15.22
C THR A 341 -4.77 -21.99 -14.49
N LEU A 342 -5.58 -21.92 -13.44
CA LEU A 342 -5.91 -23.07 -12.59
C LEU A 342 -6.51 -24.25 -13.35
N PHE A 343 -7.40 -24.01 -14.32
CA PHE A 343 -8.10 -25.05 -15.06
C PHE A 343 -7.48 -25.42 -16.41
N MET A 344 -6.31 -24.82 -16.76
CA MET A 344 -5.63 -25.19 -17.99
C MET A 344 -5.22 -26.67 -17.97
N THR A 345 -5.45 -27.34 -19.08
CA THR A 345 -5.14 -28.77 -19.25
C THR A 345 -4.55 -29.05 -20.61
N ARG A 346 -3.78 -30.11 -20.72
CA ARG A 346 -3.25 -30.66 -21.96
C ARG A 346 -3.97 -31.98 -22.26
N LEU A 347 -3.86 -32.48 -23.47
CA LEU A 347 -4.40 -33.79 -23.83
C LEU A 347 -3.95 -34.89 -22.83
N HIS A 348 -2.64 -34.93 -22.52
CA HIS A 348 -2.07 -35.92 -21.61
C HIS A 348 -2.57 -35.87 -20.17
N ASP A 349 -3.09 -34.74 -19.72
CA ASP A 349 -3.64 -34.58 -18.38
C ASP A 349 -5.03 -35.24 -18.26
N ARG A 350 -5.65 -35.60 -19.38
CA ARG A 350 -6.99 -36.20 -19.51
C ARG A 350 -6.98 -37.63 -20.03
N LEU A 351 -5.80 -38.16 -20.35
CA LEU A 351 -5.68 -39.54 -20.82
C LEU A 351 -5.79 -40.48 -19.62
N GLY A 352 -6.72 -41.40 -19.69
CA GLY A 352 -6.91 -42.46 -18.72
C GLY A 352 -8.14 -43.26 -19.04
N GLU A 353 -7.98 -44.45 -19.60
CA GLU A 353 -9.05 -45.41 -19.76
C GLU A 353 -9.10 -46.33 -18.51
N THR A 354 -10.22 -46.33 -17.82
CA THR A 354 -10.43 -47.28 -16.73
C THR A 354 -11.28 -48.46 -17.24
N GLN A 355 -10.67 -49.62 -17.31
CA GLN A 355 -11.42 -50.84 -17.64
C GLN A 355 -12.17 -51.31 -16.41
N TYR A 356 -13.45 -51.65 -16.58
CA TYR A 356 -14.28 -52.25 -15.54
C TYR A 356 -15.04 -53.45 -16.12
N ILE A 357 -15.43 -54.39 -15.25
CA ILE A 357 -16.28 -55.49 -15.61
C ILE A 357 -17.72 -55.08 -15.26
N ASP A 358 -18.58 -55.03 -16.28
CA ASP A 358 -20.02 -54.81 -16.07
C ASP A 358 -20.60 -55.95 -15.26
N MET A 359 -21.05 -55.63 -14.06
CA MET A 359 -21.57 -56.66 -13.12
C MET A 359 -22.85 -57.34 -13.59
N LEU A 360 -23.56 -56.78 -14.59
CA LEU A 360 -24.80 -57.36 -15.12
C LEU A 360 -24.52 -58.27 -16.34
N THR A 361 -23.53 -57.92 -17.18
CA THR A 361 -23.24 -58.65 -18.41
C THR A 361 -21.96 -59.48 -18.35
N GLY A 362 -21.10 -59.23 -17.36
CA GLY A 362 -19.77 -59.87 -17.26
C GLY A 362 -18.77 -59.39 -18.33
N GLU A 363 -19.15 -58.43 -19.14
CA GLU A 363 -18.32 -57.90 -20.21
C GLU A 363 -17.29 -56.88 -19.67
N LYS A 364 -16.08 -56.90 -20.24
CA LYS A 364 -15.10 -55.83 -20.02
C LYS A 364 -15.53 -54.59 -20.77
N LYS A 365 -15.85 -53.52 -20.04
CA LYS A 365 -16.16 -52.22 -20.60
C LYS A 365 -15.07 -51.22 -20.23
N VAL A 366 -14.89 -50.22 -21.09
CA VAL A 366 -13.97 -49.11 -20.87
C VAL A 366 -14.78 -47.88 -20.54
N THR A 367 -14.46 -47.21 -19.46
CA THR A 367 -15.00 -45.87 -19.17
C THR A 367 -14.02 -44.81 -19.62
N SER A 368 -14.52 -43.79 -20.31
CA SER A 368 -13.79 -42.62 -20.71
C SER A 368 -13.72 -41.56 -19.62
N MET A 369 -14.25 -41.86 -18.43
CA MET A 369 -14.16 -40.93 -17.31
C MET A 369 -12.73 -40.78 -16.81
N TRP A 370 -12.32 -39.55 -16.63
CA TRP A 370 -11.01 -39.17 -16.10
C TRP A 370 -11.15 -38.23 -14.91
N MET A 371 -10.16 -38.26 -14.04
CA MET A 371 -10.00 -37.37 -12.91
C MET A 371 -8.58 -36.84 -12.88
N ARG A 372 -8.46 -35.53 -12.77
CA ARG A 372 -7.20 -34.84 -12.59
C ARG A 372 -7.17 -34.16 -11.23
N ASN A 373 -6.10 -34.37 -10.48
CA ASN A 373 -5.86 -33.78 -9.18
C ASN A 373 -4.47 -33.14 -9.19
N VAL A 374 -4.36 -31.84 -8.94
CA VAL A 374 -3.10 -31.08 -9.03
C VAL A 374 -2.91 -30.21 -7.81
N GLY A 375 -1.76 -30.35 -7.17
CA GLY A 375 -1.20 -29.37 -6.23
C GLY A 375 -0.07 -28.61 -6.89
N ALA A 376 -0.05 -27.30 -6.75
CA ALA A 376 1.01 -26.45 -7.32
C ALA A 376 1.50 -25.42 -6.30
N HIS A 377 2.79 -25.09 -6.40
CA HIS A 377 3.41 -24.01 -5.68
C HIS A 377 4.09 -23.06 -6.67
N THR A 378 3.73 -21.78 -6.61
CA THR A 378 4.25 -20.76 -7.55
C THR A 378 4.89 -19.62 -6.76
N ARG A 379 5.97 -19.07 -7.29
CA ARG A 379 6.63 -17.86 -6.76
C ARG A 379 6.94 -16.92 -7.89
N PHE A 380 6.70 -15.63 -7.65
CA PHE A 380 7.05 -14.58 -8.60
C PHE A 380 7.32 -13.26 -7.89
N LYS A 381 7.77 -12.27 -8.65
CA LYS A 381 7.89 -10.88 -8.24
C LYS A 381 7.04 -10.01 -9.15
N ASP A 382 6.66 -8.83 -8.69
CA ASP A 382 6.09 -7.80 -9.55
C ASP A 382 7.17 -7.13 -10.44
N GLY A 383 6.75 -6.29 -11.35
CA GLY A 383 7.63 -5.56 -12.27
C GLY A 383 8.69 -4.70 -11.57
N SER A 384 8.39 -4.14 -10.41
CA SER A 384 9.35 -3.39 -9.58
C SER A 384 10.39 -4.29 -8.89
N GLY A 385 10.08 -5.59 -8.73
CA GLY A 385 10.90 -6.54 -7.96
C GLY A 385 10.73 -6.42 -6.44
N GLN A 386 9.96 -5.48 -5.97
CA GLN A 386 9.72 -5.14 -4.58
C GLN A 386 8.75 -6.11 -3.90
N LEU A 387 7.70 -6.50 -4.62
CA LEU A 387 6.65 -7.38 -4.12
C LEU A 387 6.98 -8.83 -4.44
N LYS A 388 7.22 -9.61 -3.39
CA LYS A 388 7.51 -11.05 -3.50
C LYS A 388 6.26 -11.84 -3.16
N THR A 389 5.73 -12.60 -4.11
CA THR A 389 4.51 -13.38 -3.97
C THR A 389 4.79 -14.87 -4.07
N GLN A 390 4.14 -15.64 -3.21
CA GLN A 390 4.09 -17.09 -3.27
C GLN A 390 2.64 -17.56 -3.18
N SER A 391 2.29 -18.59 -3.96
CA SER A 391 0.95 -19.17 -3.98
C SER A 391 0.99 -20.68 -3.87
N ASN A 392 -0.02 -21.24 -3.20
CA ASN A 392 -0.32 -22.66 -3.19
C ASN A 392 -1.70 -22.86 -3.80
N SER A 393 -1.79 -23.76 -4.75
CA SER A 393 -3.02 -24.03 -5.48
C SER A 393 -3.37 -25.50 -5.43
N TYR A 394 -4.68 -25.78 -5.42
CA TYR A 394 -5.25 -27.10 -5.53
C TYR A 394 -6.34 -27.08 -6.60
N VAL A 395 -6.31 -28.06 -7.51
CA VAL A 395 -7.28 -28.21 -8.60
C VAL A 395 -7.77 -29.65 -8.64
N LEU A 396 -9.08 -29.81 -8.73
CA LEU A 396 -9.75 -31.06 -9.03
C LEU A 396 -10.56 -30.88 -10.30
N GLN A 397 -10.29 -31.66 -11.33
CA GLN A 397 -11.10 -31.70 -12.56
C GLN A 397 -11.57 -33.10 -12.83
N LEU A 398 -12.80 -33.21 -13.32
CA LEU A 398 -13.46 -34.45 -13.73
C LEU A 398 -14.01 -34.26 -15.12
N GLY A 399 -13.98 -35.31 -15.92
CA GLY A 399 -14.61 -35.31 -17.22
C GLY A 399 -14.79 -36.70 -17.80
N GLY A 400 -15.41 -36.75 -18.94
CA GLY A 400 -15.64 -38.00 -19.67
C GLY A 400 -16.24 -37.75 -21.05
N ASP A 401 -16.07 -38.71 -21.94
CA ASP A 401 -16.61 -38.63 -23.27
C ASP A 401 -18.14 -38.79 -23.28
N LEU A 402 -18.78 -37.95 -24.04
CA LEU A 402 -20.21 -38.01 -24.35
C LEU A 402 -20.46 -38.84 -25.61
N ALA A 403 -19.50 -38.78 -26.56
CA ALA A 403 -19.58 -39.51 -27.81
C ALA A 403 -18.17 -39.84 -28.33
N GLN A 404 -18.08 -41.00 -28.97
CA GLN A 404 -16.90 -41.46 -29.70
C GLN A 404 -17.33 -42.04 -31.03
N TRP A 405 -16.60 -41.78 -32.11
CA TRP A 405 -16.84 -42.38 -33.44
C TRP A 405 -15.59 -42.37 -34.27
N SER A 406 -15.62 -43.10 -35.36
CA SER A 406 -14.58 -43.11 -36.42
C SER A 406 -15.23 -42.69 -37.73
N SER A 407 -14.51 -41.92 -38.55
CA SER A 407 -14.97 -41.49 -39.88
C SER A 407 -14.55 -42.43 -41.01
N ASP A 408 -13.43 -43.14 -40.85
CA ASP A 408 -12.84 -44.00 -41.87
C ASP A 408 -12.45 -45.42 -41.38
N GLY A 409 -12.71 -45.70 -40.11
CA GLY A 409 -12.35 -46.94 -39.45
C GLY A 409 -10.91 -46.99 -38.91
N LEU A 410 -10.09 -45.97 -39.20
CA LEU A 410 -8.74 -45.81 -38.69
C LEU A 410 -8.63 -44.71 -37.64
N ASP A 411 -9.33 -43.61 -37.86
CA ASP A 411 -9.36 -42.45 -36.98
C ASP A 411 -10.27 -42.64 -35.76
N ARG A 412 -10.13 -41.77 -34.78
CA ARG A 412 -11.02 -41.73 -33.62
C ARG A 412 -11.29 -40.29 -33.20
N TRP A 413 -12.57 -40.01 -33.09
CA TRP A 413 -13.09 -38.75 -32.54
C TRP A 413 -13.65 -39.00 -31.14
N HIS A 414 -13.34 -38.05 -30.23
CA HIS A 414 -13.91 -37.97 -28.88
C HIS A 414 -14.52 -36.57 -28.70
N ILE A 415 -15.73 -36.51 -28.18
CA ILE A 415 -16.33 -35.30 -27.65
C ILE A 415 -16.75 -35.57 -26.22
N GLY A 416 -16.37 -34.71 -25.30
CA GLY A 416 -16.67 -34.88 -23.91
C GLY A 416 -16.96 -33.58 -23.17
N ALA A 417 -17.42 -33.75 -21.93
CA ALA A 417 -17.65 -32.66 -21.00
C ALA A 417 -16.72 -32.78 -19.80
N MET A 418 -16.43 -31.63 -19.22
CA MET A 418 -15.59 -31.57 -18.01
C MET A 418 -16.02 -30.46 -17.08
N ALA A 419 -15.76 -30.66 -15.79
CA ALA A 419 -16.00 -29.69 -14.73
C ALA A 419 -14.82 -29.67 -13.77
N GLY A 420 -14.64 -28.58 -13.08
CA GLY A 420 -13.55 -28.44 -12.13
C GLY A 420 -13.89 -27.59 -10.91
N TYR A 421 -13.18 -27.85 -9.83
CA TYR A 421 -13.08 -27.02 -8.63
C TYR A 421 -11.63 -26.67 -8.39
N ALA A 422 -11.37 -25.42 -8.02
CA ALA A 422 -10.03 -25.00 -7.68
C ALA A 422 -10.02 -24.01 -6.50
N ASN A 423 -8.92 -24.03 -5.78
CA ASN A 423 -8.60 -23.07 -4.73
C ASN A 423 -7.13 -22.67 -4.85
N SER A 424 -6.86 -21.39 -4.71
CA SER A 424 -5.51 -20.86 -4.62
C SER A 424 -5.41 -19.87 -3.47
N GLN A 425 -4.32 -19.95 -2.72
CA GLN A 425 -4.01 -19.01 -1.64
C GLN A 425 -2.62 -18.45 -1.87
N ASN A 426 -2.50 -17.14 -1.78
CA ASN A 426 -1.23 -16.46 -1.95
C ASN A 426 -0.89 -15.56 -0.78
N ARG A 427 0.40 -15.26 -0.65
CA ARG A 427 0.94 -14.26 0.27
C ARG A 427 1.97 -13.44 -0.48
N THR A 428 1.79 -12.13 -0.41
CA THR A 428 2.73 -11.13 -0.93
C THR A 428 3.37 -10.39 0.23
N GLN A 429 4.66 -10.09 0.11
CA GLN A 429 5.40 -9.27 1.06
C GLN A 429 6.20 -8.23 0.30
N SER A 430 6.11 -6.97 0.73
CA SER A 430 7.00 -5.90 0.27
C SER A 430 8.37 -6.05 0.93
N SER A 431 9.42 -6.02 0.11
CA SER A 431 10.81 -6.07 0.62
C SER A 431 11.27 -4.74 1.22
N LEU A 432 10.59 -3.63 0.92
CA LEU A 432 10.91 -2.30 1.42
C LEU A 432 10.20 -2.00 2.74
N THR A 433 8.87 -2.12 2.74
CA THR A 433 8.06 -1.74 3.91
C THR A 433 7.89 -2.87 4.92
N GLY A 434 8.16 -4.12 4.52
CA GLY A 434 7.87 -5.29 5.33
C GLY A 434 6.39 -5.64 5.42
N TYR A 435 5.48 -4.79 4.96
CA TYR A 435 4.05 -5.06 4.93
C TYR A 435 3.72 -6.28 4.08
N HIS A 436 2.64 -6.94 4.42
CA HIS A 436 2.19 -8.12 3.70
C HIS A 436 0.69 -8.08 3.38
N SER A 437 0.32 -8.83 2.36
CA SER A 437 -1.07 -9.12 2.02
C SER A 437 -1.27 -10.60 1.75
N ARG A 438 -2.52 -11.03 1.76
CA ARG A 438 -2.94 -12.39 1.42
C ARG A 438 -4.06 -12.32 0.40
N GLY A 439 -3.97 -13.16 -0.63
CA GLY A 439 -5.02 -13.35 -1.62
C GLY A 439 -5.60 -14.76 -1.54
N GLN A 440 -6.84 -14.89 -1.96
CA GLN A 440 -7.52 -16.17 -2.09
C GLN A 440 -8.42 -16.14 -3.32
N VAL A 441 -8.38 -17.23 -4.09
CA VAL A 441 -9.26 -17.51 -5.23
C VAL A 441 -9.91 -18.87 -4.99
N THR A 442 -11.22 -18.95 -5.14
CA THR A 442 -11.95 -20.23 -5.07
C THR A 442 -13.02 -20.22 -6.14
N GLY A 443 -13.07 -21.25 -6.95
CA GLY A 443 -14.06 -21.28 -8.02
C GLY A 443 -14.20 -22.60 -8.73
N TYR A 444 -14.97 -22.53 -9.79
CA TYR A 444 -15.42 -23.67 -10.57
C TYR A 444 -15.25 -23.40 -12.06
N SER A 445 -15.19 -24.48 -12.81
CA SER A 445 -15.22 -24.44 -14.27
C SER A 445 -16.16 -25.50 -14.83
N VAL A 446 -16.73 -25.23 -16.00
CA VAL A 446 -17.47 -26.19 -16.79
C VAL A 446 -17.17 -25.99 -18.25
N GLY A 447 -17.08 -27.05 -19.02
CA GLY A 447 -16.84 -26.93 -20.46
C GLY A 447 -16.83 -28.25 -21.21
N LEU A 448 -16.43 -28.13 -22.46
CA LEU A 448 -16.42 -29.21 -23.43
C LEU A 448 -15.00 -29.39 -23.97
N TYR A 449 -14.71 -30.60 -24.45
CA TYR A 449 -13.50 -30.89 -25.20
C TYR A 449 -13.79 -31.78 -26.40
N GLY A 450 -12.91 -31.69 -27.38
CA GLY A 450 -12.92 -32.55 -28.56
C GLY A 450 -11.50 -32.98 -28.90
N THR A 451 -11.30 -34.30 -29.10
CA THR A 451 -10.01 -34.88 -29.46
C THR A 451 -10.15 -35.75 -30.70
N TRP A 452 -9.23 -35.62 -31.62
CA TRP A 452 -9.11 -36.45 -32.80
C TRP A 452 -7.74 -37.08 -32.92
N TYR A 453 -7.72 -38.37 -33.22
CA TYR A 453 -6.51 -39.15 -33.53
C TYR A 453 -6.63 -39.68 -34.95
N ALA A 454 -5.56 -39.50 -35.76
CA ALA A 454 -5.51 -40.01 -37.13
C ALA A 454 -5.43 -41.54 -37.18
N ASN A 455 -4.87 -42.16 -36.16
CA ASN A 455 -4.79 -43.62 -36.03
C ASN A 455 -5.06 -44.04 -34.58
N ASP A 456 -6.19 -44.70 -34.39
CA ASP A 456 -6.64 -45.15 -33.05
C ASP A 456 -5.91 -46.41 -32.57
N ALA A 457 -5.50 -47.27 -33.49
CA ALA A 457 -4.97 -48.60 -33.15
C ALA A 457 -3.63 -48.55 -32.42
N ASP A 458 -2.72 -47.70 -32.88
CA ASP A 458 -1.37 -47.57 -32.33
C ASP A 458 -0.99 -46.16 -31.91
N LYS A 459 -1.96 -45.21 -32.03
CA LYS A 459 -1.79 -43.78 -31.69
C LYS A 459 -0.64 -43.11 -32.48
N THR A 460 -0.23 -43.66 -33.63
CA THR A 460 0.71 -43.00 -34.55
C THR A 460 0.04 -41.87 -35.31
N GLY A 461 0.88 -40.98 -35.86
CA GLY A 461 0.38 -39.90 -36.71
C GLY A 461 -0.09 -38.66 -35.92
N THR A 462 -0.93 -37.89 -36.58
CA THR A 462 -1.41 -36.61 -36.07
C THR A 462 -2.52 -36.79 -35.03
N TYR A 463 -2.49 -35.96 -34.01
CA TYR A 463 -3.65 -35.73 -33.15
C TYR A 463 -3.96 -34.24 -33.07
N VAL A 464 -5.23 -33.92 -32.80
CA VAL A 464 -5.70 -32.57 -32.50
C VAL A 464 -6.61 -32.64 -31.29
N ASP A 465 -6.37 -31.75 -30.34
CA ASP A 465 -7.15 -31.64 -29.12
C ASP A 465 -7.61 -30.20 -28.92
N THR A 466 -8.88 -30.03 -28.58
CA THR A 466 -9.47 -28.71 -28.35
C THR A 466 -10.32 -28.75 -27.09
N TRP A 467 -10.36 -27.65 -26.36
CA TRP A 467 -11.29 -27.50 -25.26
C TRP A 467 -11.66 -26.06 -25.02
N MET A 468 -12.82 -25.86 -24.40
CA MET A 468 -13.31 -24.55 -23.96
C MET A 468 -13.97 -24.70 -22.58
N LEU A 469 -13.62 -23.81 -21.67
CA LEU A 469 -14.12 -23.74 -20.31
C LEU A 469 -14.71 -22.36 -20.03
N TYR A 470 -15.85 -22.31 -19.39
CA TYR A 470 -16.34 -21.15 -18.67
C TYR A 470 -15.96 -21.27 -17.21
N ASN A 471 -15.35 -20.23 -16.67
CA ASN A 471 -14.78 -20.20 -15.33
C ASN A 471 -15.44 -19.09 -14.51
N TRP A 472 -15.63 -19.31 -13.19
CA TRP A 472 -16.08 -18.29 -12.25
C TRP A 472 -15.47 -18.51 -10.88
N PHE A 473 -15.07 -17.39 -10.26
CA PHE A 473 -14.34 -17.40 -9.00
C PHE A 473 -14.84 -16.34 -8.04
N ASP A 474 -14.79 -16.66 -6.75
CA ASP A 474 -14.84 -15.72 -5.65
C ASP A 474 -13.42 -15.42 -5.18
N ASN A 475 -13.09 -14.14 -5.12
CA ASN A 475 -11.77 -13.62 -4.79
C ASN A 475 -11.78 -12.85 -3.48
N LYS A 476 -10.66 -12.88 -2.76
CA LYS A 476 -10.42 -12.05 -1.57
C LYS A 476 -8.99 -11.53 -1.60
N VAL A 477 -8.82 -10.30 -1.08
CA VAL A 477 -7.52 -9.71 -0.76
C VAL A 477 -7.60 -9.11 0.63
N MET A 478 -6.61 -9.42 1.47
CA MET A 478 -6.52 -9.02 2.87
C MET A 478 -5.15 -8.38 3.08
N GLY A 479 -5.11 -7.05 3.10
CA GLY A 479 -3.92 -6.29 3.42
C GLY A 479 -3.73 -6.17 4.93
N GLN A 480 -2.48 -6.06 5.35
CA GLN A 480 -2.16 -5.74 6.74
C GLN A 480 -2.74 -4.37 7.09
N GLU A 481 -3.47 -4.27 8.21
CA GLU A 481 -4.14 -3.03 8.65
C GLU A 481 -5.11 -2.43 7.61
N GLN A 482 -5.60 -3.24 6.68
CA GLN A 482 -6.58 -2.83 5.68
C GLN A 482 -7.85 -3.68 5.77
N ALA A 483 -8.95 -3.15 5.29
CA ALA A 483 -10.20 -3.90 5.16
C ALA A 483 -10.02 -5.10 4.22
N THR A 484 -10.81 -6.14 4.43
CA THR A 484 -10.83 -7.29 3.52
C THR A 484 -11.66 -6.96 2.30
N GLU A 485 -11.06 -7.02 1.13
CA GLU A 485 -11.72 -6.81 -0.15
C GLU A 485 -12.23 -8.12 -0.74
N LYS A 486 -13.42 -8.09 -1.32
CA LYS A 486 -14.07 -9.24 -1.96
C LYS A 486 -14.61 -8.83 -3.32
N TYR A 487 -14.28 -9.63 -4.32
CA TYR A 487 -14.72 -9.39 -5.70
C TYR A 487 -14.84 -10.72 -6.45
N LYS A 488 -15.37 -10.68 -7.67
CA LYS A 488 -15.53 -11.87 -8.50
C LYS A 488 -14.68 -11.79 -9.75
N SER A 489 -14.39 -12.94 -10.34
CA SER A 489 -13.84 -13.02 -11.68
C SER A 489 -14.56 -14.11 -12.47
N SER A 490 -14.74 -13.89 -13.76
CA SER A 490 -15.36 -14.86 -14.66
C SER A 490 -14.90 -14.67 -16.10
N GLY A 491 -14.96 -15.71 -16.87
CA GLY A 491 -14.60 -15.64 -18.29
C GLY A 491 -14.35 -17.00 -18.91
N ILE A 492 -13.83 -16.95 -20.13
CA ILE A 492 -13.60 -18.13 -20.96
C ILE A 492 -12.11 -18.40 -21.06
N THR A 493 -11.74 -19.68 -21.00
CA THR A 493 -10.45 -20.18 -21.45
C THR A 493 -10.66 -21.23 -22.53
N ALA A 494 -9.87 -21.20 -23.60
CA ALA A 494 -9.98 -22.15 -24.70
C ALA A 494 -8.61 -22.56 -25.22
N SER A 495 -8.49 -23.76 -25.77
CA SER A 495 -7.22 -24.30 -26.23
C SER A 495 -7.38 -25.09 -27.51
N VAL A 496 -6.32 -25.03 -28.33
CA VAL A 496 -6.07 -25.96 -29.44
C VAL A 496 -4.65 -26.51 -29.25
N GLU A 497 -4.53 -27.82 -29.20
CA GLU A 497 -3.26 -28.56 -29.17
C GLU A 497 -3.19 -29.48 -30.38
N ALA A 498 -2.05 -29.54 -31.05
CA ALA A 498 -1.81 -30.48 -32.12
C ALA A 498 -0.40 -31.09 -31.97
N GLY A 499 -0.26 -32.34 -32.33
CA GLY A 499 1.02 -33.02 -32.29
C GLY A 499 1.07 -34.19 -33.25
N TYR A 500 2.26 -34.77 -33.38
CA TYR A 500 2.49 -35.92 -34.22
C TYR A 500 3.34 -36.96 -33.47
N SER A 501 2.86 -38.22 -33.43
CA SER A 501 3.52 -39.31 -32.73
C SER A 501 4.36 -40.14 -33.72
N PHE A 502 5.69 -40.04 -33.61
CA PHE A 502 6.63 -40.84 -34.37
C PHE A 502 7.03 -42.07 -33.55
N LYS A 503 6.81 -43.28 -34.12
CA LYS A 503 7.37 -44.50 -33.58
C LYS A 503 8.81 -44.65 -34.09
N LEU A 504 9.78 -44.52 -33.20
CA LEU A 504 11.21 -44.56 -33.55
C LEU A 504 11.72 -45.98 -33.69
N GLY A 505 11.10 -46.94 -33.00
CA GLY A 505 11.49 -48.35 -33.03
C GLY A 505 10.72 -49.14 -31.98
N GLU A 506 10.86 -50.45 -32.05
CA GLU A 506 10.30 -51.39 -31.07
C GLU A 506 11.19 -52.60 -30.86
N ASN A 507 11.03 -53.23 -29.70
CA ASN A 507 11.53 -54.56 -29.40
C ASN A 507 10.38 -55.43 -28.87
N GLU A 508 10.65 -56.67 -28.44
CA GLU A 508 9.59 -57.59 -27.99
C GLU A 508 8.65 -57.06 -26.88
N ARG A 509 9.10 -56.10 -26.09
CA ARG A 509 8.36 -55.59 -24.94
C ARG A 509 8.13 -54.08 -24.91
N ASN A 510 8.93 -53.30 -25.68
CA ASN A 510 8.91 -51.84 -25.59
C ASN A 510 8.87 -51.22 -26.97
N SER A 511 8.13 -50.13 -27.11
CA SER A 511 8.16 -49.23 -28.26
C SER A 511 8.64 -47.84 -27.83
N TYR A 512 9.42 -47.18 -28.70
CA TYR A 512 10.07 -45.89 -28.44
C TYR A 512 9.43 -44.84 -29.31
N TRP A 513 9.09 -43.71 -28.70
CA TRP A 513 8.29 -42.68 -29.32
C TRP A 513 8.87 -41.31 -29.14
N LEU A 514 8.68 -40.47 -30.15
CA LEU A 514 8.95 -39.03 -30.11
C LEU A 514 7.71 -38.28 -30.59
N GLN A 515 7.26 -37.26 -29.80
CA GLN A 515 6.04 -36.52 -30.07
C GLN A 515 6.30 -35.03 -29.96
N PRO A 516 6.65 -34.33 -31.08
CA PRO A 516 6.55 -32.88 -31.15
C PRO A 516 5.08 -32.45 -31.06
N LYS A 517 4.84 -31.34 -30.36
CA LYS A 517 3.51 -30.79 -30.15
C LYS A 517 3.53 -29.28 -29.98
N ALA A 518 2.41 -28.65 -30.34
CA ALA A 518 2.16 -27.23 -30.14
C ALA A 518 0.77 -27.05 -29.53
N GLN A 519 0.66 -26.15 -28.58
CA GLN A 519 -0.60 -25.77 -27.94
C GLN A 519 -0.72 -24.25 -27.90
N VAL A 520 -1.90 -23.74 -28.21
CA VAL A 520 -2.27 -22.35 -28.04
C VAL A 520 -3.45 -22.30 -27.07
N VAL A 521 -3.35 -21.50 -26.03
CA VAL A 521 -4.41 -21.29 -25.04
C VAL A 521 -4.77 -19.83 -25.01
N TRP A 522 -6.04 -19.53 -25.29
CA TRP A 522 -6.62 -18.22 -25.10
C TRP A 522 -7.22 -18.14 -23.68
N MET A 523 -6.85 -17.10 -22.95
CA MET A 523 -7.24 -16.86 -21.56
C MET A 523 -7.90 -15.50 -21.48
N ASP A 524 -9.17 -15.45 -21.04
CA ASP A 524 -9.96 -14.24 -20.88
C ASP A 524 -10.90 -14.36 -19.67
N VAL A 525 -10.31 -14.65 -18.52
CA VAL A 525 -10.99 -14.58 -17.23
C VAL A 525 -10.63 -13.26 -16.59
N GLN A 526 -11.60 -12.38 -16.48
CA GLN A 526 -11.41 -11.01 -15.99
C GLN A 526 -12.00 -10.85 -14.58
N ALA A 527 -11.31 -10.07 -13.75
CA ALA A 527 -11.81 -9.67 -12.46
C ALA A 527 -12.72 -8.45 -12.56
N ASP A 528 -13.81 -8.46 -11.79
CA ASP A 528 -14.70 -7.32 -11.67
C ASP A 528 -13.94 -6.11 -11.09
N SER A 529 -14.05 -4.97 -11.75
CA SER A 529 -13.56 -3.72 -11.23
C SER A 529 -14.31 -3.36 -9.94
N HIS A 530 -13.60 -2.98 -8.90
CA HIS A 530 -14.20 -2.59 -7.64
C HIS A 530 -13.43 -1.42 -7.00
N ARG A 531 -14.01 -0.86 -5.95
CA ARG A 531 -13.38 0.16 -5.13
C ARG A 531 -13.15 -0.41 -3.74
N GLU A 532 -11.90 -0.36 -3.28
CA GLU A 532 -11.52 -0.74 -1.91
C GLU A 532 -12.15 0.19 -0.87
N ALA A 533 -12.23 -0.26 0.37
CA ALA A 533 -12.75 0.54 1.49
C ALA A 533 -11.96 1.85 1.70
N ASN A 534 -10.67 1.87 1.36
CA ASN A 534 -9.82 3.06 1.42
C ASN A 534 -10.00 4.03 0.22
N GLY A 535 -10.91 3.71 -0.72
CA GLY A 535 -11.21 4.53 -1.88
C GLY A 535 -10.48 4.16 -3.17
N THR A 536 -9.44 3.34 -3.13
CA THR A 536 -8.66 2.91 -4.32
C THR A 536 -9.52 2.11 -5.28
N ARG A 537 -9.50 2.47 -6.57
CA ARG A 537 -10.13 1.67 -7.64
C ARG A 537 -9.17 0.60 -8.11
N VAL A 538 -9.62 -0.64 -8.09
CA VAL A 538 -8.87 -1.79 -8.60
C VAL A 538 -9.54 -2.32 -9.86
N LYS A 539 -8.73 -2.54 -10.90
CA LYS A 539 -9.16 -3.06 -12.21
C LYS A 539 -8.16 -4.12 -12.69
N ASP A 540 -8.67 -5.20 -13.28
CA ASP A 540 -7.86 -6.08 -14.12
C ASP A 540 -7.43 -5.32 -15.37
N ASP A 541 -6.11 -5.26 -15.61
CA ASP A 541 -5.54 -4.52 -16.76
C ASP A 541 -5.03 -5.48 -17.85
N THR A 542 -5.37 -6.77 -17.72
CA THR A 542 -5.00 -7.82 -18.68
C THR A 542 -6.17 -8.07 -19.63
N ASP A 543 -6.10 -7.57 -20.86
CA ASP A 543 -7.10 -7.80 -21.91
C ASP A 543 -6.72 -9.03 -22.72
N GLY A 544 -7.24 -10.20 -22.34
CA GLY A 544 -7.05 -11.47 -23.04
C GLY A 544 -5.58 -11.83 -23.29
N ASN A 545 -5.16 -13.01 -22.89
CA ASN A 545 -3.79 -13.47 -23.10
C ASN A 545 -3.78 -14.72 -23.98
N LEU A 546 -2.85 -14.78 -24.93
CA LEU A 546 -2.59 -15.95 -25.74
C LEU A 546 -1.29 -16.60 -25.30
N MET A 547 -1.40 -17.76 -24.63
CA MET A 547 -0.23 -18.59 -24.29
C MET A 547 0.05 -19.56 -25.42
N THR A 548 1.29 -19.55 -25.91
CA THR A 548 1.80 -20.55 -26.87
C THR A 548 2.76 -21.48 -26.14
N ARG A 549 2.58 -22.79 -26.32
CA ARG A 549 3.46 -23.82 -25.81
C ARG A 549 3.97 -24.66 -26.98
N LEU A 550 5.29 -24.74 -27.16
CA LEU A 550 5.94 -25.64 -28.10
C LEU A 550 6.71 -26.69 -27.29
N GLY A 551 6.46 -27.95 -27.55
CA GLY A 551 7.03 -29.04 -26.78
C GLY A 551 7.45 -30.26 -27.58
N VAL A 552 8.32 -31.02 -26.97
CA VAL A 552 8.73 -32.36 -27.48
C VAL A 552 8.65 -33.31 -26.29
N LYS A 553 7.92 -34.41 -26.47
CA LYS A 553 7.81 -35.50 -25.51
C LYS A 553 8.48 -36.74 -26.10
N ALA A 554 9.44 -37.33 -25.39
CA ALA A 554 9.98 -38.65 -25.68
C ALA A 554 9.46 -39.64 -24.65
N PHE A 555 8.95 -40.78 -25.09
CA PHE A 555 8.41 -41.77 -24.18
C PHE A 555 8.64 -43.19 -24.66
N ILE A 556 8.61 -44.11 -23.73
CA ILE A 556 8.66 -45.56 -23.98
C ILE A 556 7.30 -46.10 -23.56
N ASN A 557 6.69 -46.92 -24.44
CA ASN A 557 5.49 -47.65 -24.11
C ASN A 557 5.80 -49.13 -24.07
N GLY A 558 5.50 -49.82 -22.98
CA GLY A 558 5.84 -51.21 -22.85
C GLY A 558 5.50 -51.84 -21.51
N HIS A 559 5.93 -53.08 -21.33
CA HIS A 559 5.70 -53.85 -20.13
C HIS A 559 6.98 -54.57 -19.65
N ASN A 560 7.03 -54.88 -18.37
CA ASN A 560 8.13 -55.63 -17.77
C ASN A 560 7.93 -57.15 -18.03
N ALA A 561 9.01 -57.93 -18.02
CA ALA A 561 8.98 -59.40 -18.19
C ALA A 561 8.00 -60.12 -17.22
N ILE A 562 7.83 -59.58 -16.02
CA ILE A 562 6.89 -60.10 -15.01
C ILE A 562 5.41 -59.91 -15.39
N ASP A 563 5.15 -59.03 -16.35
CA ASP A 563 3.83 -58.68 -16.84
C ASP A 563 3.53 -59.26 -18.24
N ASP A 564 4.40 -60.12 -18.75
CA ASP A 564 4.18 -60.86 -19.99
C ASP A 564 2.81 -61.60 -19.90
N GLY A 565 1.96 -61.37 -20.89
CA GLY A 565 0.59 -61.93 -20.95
C GLY A 565 -0.44 -61.22 -20.09
N LYS A 566 -0.11 -60.11 -19.43
CA LYS A 566 -1.03 -59.23 -18.69
C LYS A 566 -1.25 -57.93 -19.46
N SER A 567 -2.35 -57.29 -19.25
CA SER A 567 -2.68 -55.98 -19.86
C SER A 567 -2.09 -54.77 -19.09
N ARG A 568 -0.89 -54.95 -18.48
CA ARG A 568 -0.20 -53.87 -17.75
C ARG A 568 0.88 -53.27 -18.64
N GLU A 569 0.76 -51.99 -18.89
CA GLU A 569 1.78 -51.20 -19.59
C GLU A 569 2.24 -50.06 -18.70
N PHE A 570 3.47 -49.61 -18.87
CA PHE A 570 4.02 -48.43 -18.26
C PHE A 570 4.59 -47.51 -19.34
N GLN A 571 4.47 -46.20 -19.12
CA GLN A 571 4.91 -45.19 -20.08
C GLN A 571 5.78 -44.14 -19.38
N PRO A 572 7.08 -44.43 -19.13
CA PRO A 572 8.00 -43.41 -18.70
C PRO A 572 8.22 -42.38 -19.83
N PHE A 573 8.29 -41.09 -19.47
CA PHE A 573 8.47 -40.03 -20.45
C PHE A 573 9.33 -38.90 -19.90
N VAL A 574 9.91 -38.16 -20.86
CA VAL A 574 10.55 -36.85 -20.64
C VAL A 574 9.91 -35.87 -21.61
N GLU A 575 9.58 -34.69 -21.11
CA GLU A 575 8.95 -33.63 -21.90
C GLU A 575 9.65 -32.31 -21.64
N VAL A 576 9.99 -31.59 -22.73
CA VAL A 576 10.51 -30.22 -22.67
C VAL A 576 9.54 -29.31 -23.40
N ASN A 577 9.20 -28.18 -22.77
CA ASN A 577 8.29 -27.20 -23.33
C ASN A 577 8.91 -25.80 -23.27
N TRP A 578 8.75 -25.03 -24.33
CA TRP A 578 8.91 -23.60 -24.37
C TRP A 578 7.53 -22.95 -24.30
N ILE A 579 7.38 -21.95 -23.42
CA ILE A 579 6.10 -21.26 -23.19
C ILE A 579 6.30 -19.77 -23.43
N HIS A 580 5.36 -19.16 -24.16
CA HIS A 580 5.32 -17.74 -24.42
C HIS A 580 3.91 -17.21 -24.20
N ASN A 581 3.80 -16.06 -23.51
CA ASN A 581 2.56 -15.33 -23.32
C ASN A 581 2.61 -14.02 -24.09
N THR A 582 1.53 -13.64 -24.77
CA THR A 582 1.43 -12.37 -25.48
C THR A 582 1.22 -11.17 -24.56
N GLN A 583 0.66 -11.40 -23.38
CA GLN A 583 0.39 -10.41 -22.36
C GLN A 583 0.99 -10.86 -21.02
N THR A 584 1.41 -9.89 -20.22
CA THR A 584 1.77 -10.12 -18.81
C THR A 584 0.53 -9.89 -17.95
N THR A 585 0.34 -10.71 -16.92
CA THR A 585 -0.75 -10.47 -15.95
C THR A 585 -0.51 -9.12 -15.27
N SER A 586 -1.51 -8.27 -15.30
CA SER A 586 -1.44 -6.88 -14.86
C SER A 586 -2.63 -6.51 -14.01
N VAL A 587 -2.44 -5.62 -13.04
CA VAL A 587 -3.50 -5.01 -12.24
C VAL A 587 -3.28 -3.52 -12.15
N LYS A 588 -4.34 -2.75 -12.33
CA LYS A 588 -4.34 -1.31 -12.19
C LYS A 588 -4.99 -0.89 -10.87
N MET A 589 -4.26 -0.14 -10.06
CA MET A 589 -4.73 0.47 -8.81
C MET A 589 -4.74 1.98 -9.00
N ASP A 590 -5.95 2.54 -9.21
CA ASP A 590 -6.17 3.90 -9.70
C ASP A 590 -5.40 4.14 -11.02
N ASP A 591 -4.35 4.96 -11.00
CA ASP A 591 -3.58 5.32 -12.21
C ASP A 591 -2.31 4.48 -12.40
N VAL A 592 -1.97 3.62 -11.45
CA VAL A 592 -0.74 2.81 -11.48
C VAL A 592 -1.02 1.37 -11.88
N SER A 593 -0.36 0.91 -12.93
CA SER A 593 -0.36 -0.49 -13.35
C SER A 593 0.82 -1.24 -12.74
N ASN A 594 0.54 -2.41 -12.17
CA ASN A 594 1.52 -3.35 -11.66
C ASN A 594 1.47 -4.62 -12.48
N ASP A 595 2.61 -5.08 -12.96
CA ASP A 595 2.75 -6.25 -13.81
C ASP A 595 3.44 -7.40 -13.05
N MET A 596 3.10 -8.63 -13.42
CA MET A 596 3.78 -9.82 -12.94
C MET A 596 5.09 -10.01 -13.71
N ARG A 597 6.22 -10.07 -13.01
CA ARG A 597 7.50 -10.44 -13.61
C ARG A 597 7.70 -11.94 -13.55
N GLY A 598 7.72 -12.56 -14.73
CA GLY A 598 7.96 -13.99 -14.92
C GLY A 598 9.43 -14.35 -15.01
#